data_fdec2d1398d9d378056bd0dd53dd0d88
#
_entry.id   fdec2d1398d9d378056bd0dd53dd0d88
#
_cell.length_a   1.000
_cell.length_b   1.000
_cell.length_c   1.000
_cell.angle_alpha   90.00
_cell.angle_beta   90.00
_cell.angle_gamma   90.00
#
_symmetry.space_group_name_H-M   'P 1'
#
loop_
_entity.id
_entity.type
_entity.pdbx_description
1 polymer ?
#
loop_
_entity_poly.entity_id
_entity_poly.type
_entity_poly.pdbx_seq_one_letter_code
_entity_poly.pdbx_strand_id
1 'polypeptide(L)'
;MIVMDGSMGNELLTRRSDLVTGLWSAQYLIDAPELVKEIHLDYINAGADLIITNTYSTIPSYLSKQNAEDKMPELIHLAGKLAREAVEDSKKKVIVAGSLPPLEESYRPDLVINKKEAVPIYETLIKELTPYVDIFICETMSSIKEMQHVIQALSLIHI
;
A
#
# COMPACT_ATOMS: atom_id res chain seq x y z
N MET A 1 20.28 -12.32 -3.06
CA MET A 1 19.93 -10.93 -2.66
C MET A 1 18.60 -10.63 -3.31
N ILE A 2 17.63 -10.06 -2.60
CA ILE A 2 16.33 -9.64 -3.15
C ILE A 2 16.40 -8.12 -3.30
N VAL A 3 16.12 -7.62 -4.50
CA VAL A 3 16.05 -6.19 -4.81
C VAL A 3 14.58 -5.78 -4.80
N MET A 4 14.24 -4.83 -3.93
CA MET A 4 12.90 -4.25 -3.87
C MET A 4 12.75 -3.12 -4.90
N ASP A 5 11.50 -2.80 -5.24
CA ASP A 5 11.16 -1.62 -6.01
C ASP A 5 11.51 -0.32 -5.26
N GLY A 6 11.33 0.80 -5.95
CA GLY A 6 11.56 2.14 -5.39
C GLY A 6 10.26 2.86 -4.98
N SER A 7 10.37 4.17 -4.80
CA SER A 7 9.26 5.01 -4.35
C SER A 7 8.17 5.18 -5.41
N MET A 8 7.06 4.47 -5.25
CA MET A 8 5.87 4.64 -6.09
C MET A 8 5.36 6.09 -6.08
N GLY A 9 5.23 6.69 -4.90
CA GLY A 9 4.72 8.06 -4.76
C GLY A 9 5.56 9.11 -5.49
N ASN A 10 6.88 9.00 -5.45
CA ASN A 10 7.77 9.93 -6.16
C ASN A 10 7.71 9.74 -7.69
N GLU A 11 7.64 8.51 -8.17
CA GLU A 11 7.48 8.24 -9.60
C GLU A 11 6.15 8.79 -10.13
N LEU A 12 5.06 8.58 -9.42
CA LEU A 12 3.75 9.13 -9.74
C LEU A 12 3.80 10.67 -9.82
N LEU A 13 4.38 11.30 -8.80
CA LEU A 13 4.53 12.76 -8.74
C LEU A 13 5.39 13.31 -9.88
N THR A 14 6.46 12.60 -10.24
CA THR A 14 7.35 13.02 -11.34
C THR A 14 6.66 12.94 -12.69
N ARG A 15 5.83 11.91 -12.92
CA ARG A 15 5.15 11.68 -14.21
C ARG A 15 3.88 12.50 -14.36
N ARG A 16 3.12 12.73 -13.30
CA ARG A 16 1.83 13.42 -13.30
C ARG A 16 1.66 14.32 -12.06
N SER A 17 2.49 15.36 -11.97
CA SER A 17 2.43 16.34 -10.86
C SER A 17 1.12 17.14 -10.80
N ASP A 18 0.35 17.15 -11.88
CA ASP A 18 -0.96 17.79 -11.97
C ASP A 18 -2.06 17.10 -11.14
N LEU A 19 -1.85 15.84 -10.74
CA LEU A 19 -2.81 15.05 -9.95
C LEU A 19 -2.54 15.10 -8.43
N VAL A 20 -1.60 15.94 -7.97
CA VAL A 20 -1.25 16.02 -6.54
C VAL A 20 -2.39 16.60 -5.73
N THR A 21 -2.85 15.82 -4.76
CA THR A 21 -3.89 16.21 -3.80
C THR A 21 -3.51 15.77 -2.37
N GLY A 22 -4.40 16.02 -1.41
CA GLY A 22 -4.24 15.53 -0.05
C GLY A 22 -4.17 14.01 0.09
N LEU A 23 -4.60 13.25 -0.93
CA LEU A 23 -4.60 11.79 -0.92
C LEU A 23 -3.23 11.16 -1.26
N TRP A 24 -2.22 11.97 -1.60
CA TRP A 24 -0.89 11.48 -1.98
C TRP A 24 -0.99 10.42 -3.11
N SER A 25 -0.30 9.28 -2.99
CA SER A 25 -0.31 8.23 -4.03
C SER A 25 -1.67 7.56 -4.25
N ALA A 26 -2.58 7.59 -3.29
CA ALA A 26 -3.93 7.05 -3.46
C ALA A 26 -4.76 7.83 -4.49
N GLN A 27 -4.46 9.11 -4.75
CA GLN A 27 -5.12 9.87 -5.80
C GLN A 27 -4.97 9.22 -7.17
N TYR A 28 -3.81 8.65 -7.44
CA TYR A 28 -3.53 8.03 -8.74
C TYR A 28 -4.28 6.71 -8.95
N LEU A 29 -4.71 6.04 -7.88
CA LEU A 29 -5.61 4.89 -8.01
C LEU A 29 -6.99 5.30 -8.52
N ILE A 30 -7.41 6.56 -8.23
CA ILE A 30 -8.69 7.12 -8.69
C ILE A 30 -8.58 7.66 -10.11
N ASP A 31 -7.57 8.47 -10.39
CA ASP A 31 -7.49 9.30 -11.59
C ASP A 31 -6.58 8.74 -12.70
N ALA A 32 -5.65 7.85 -12.34
CA ALA A 32 -4.66 7.31 -13.28
C ALA A 32 -4.17 5.90 -12.88
N PRO A 33 -5.06 4.90 -12.68
CA PRO A 33 -4.68 3.57 -12.22
C PRO A 33 -3.69 2.87 -13.15
N GLU A 34 -3.79 3.09 -14.46
CA GLU A 34 -2.86 2.51 -15.44
C GLU A 34 -1.42 3.00 -15.24
N LEU A 35 -1.24 4.24 -14.75
CA LEU A 35 0.09 4.76 -14.44
C LEU A 35 0.72 4.03 -13.24
N VAL A 36 -0.09 3.64 -12.25
CA VAL A 36 0.39 2.82 -11.11
C VAL A 36 0.90 1.48 -11.62
N LYS A 37 0.14 0.81 -12.49
CA LYS A 37 0.55 -0.46 -13.11
C LYS A 37 1.81 -0.31 -13.98
N GLU A 38 1.90 0.75 -14.77
CA GLU A 38 3.06 1.06 -15.60
C GLU A 38 4.34 1.19 -14.74
N ILE A 39 4.26 1.92 -13.62
CA ILE A 39 5.41 2.10 -12.72
C ILE A 39 5.84 0.75 -12.10
N HIS A 40 4.91 -0.10 -11.69
CA HIS A 40 5.23 -1.45 -11.24
C HIS A 40 5.99 -2.23 -12.33
N LEU A 41 5.52 -2.18 -13.60
CA LEU A 41 6.19 -2.81 -14.72
C LEU A 41 7.60 -2.27 -14.95
N ASP A 42 7.78 -0.96 -14.83
CA ASP A 42 9.08 -0.32 -14.99
C ASP A 42 10.09 -0.79 -13.93
N TYR A 43 9.67 -0.88 -12.66
CA TYR A 43 10.50 -1.44 -11.61
C TYR A 43 10.85 -2.91 -11.85
N ILE A 44 9.89 -3.72 -12.27
CA ILE A 44 10.11 -5.12 -12.65
C ILE A 44 11.11 -5.21 -13.81
N ASN A 45 10.98 -4.34 -14.80
CA ASN A 45 11.88 -4.32 -15.96
C ASN A 45 13.28 -3.84 -15.60
N ALA A 46 13.40 -2.93 -14.65
CA ALA A 46 14.67 -2.48 -14.09
C ALA A 46 15.37 -3.54 -13.22
N GLY A 47 14.69 -4.64 -12.89
CA GLY A 47 15.29 -5.78 -12.18
C GLY A 47 14.83 -5.95 -10.73
N ALA A 48 13.70 -5.38 -10.34
CA ALA A 48 13.12 -5.64 -9.03
C ALA A 48 12.68 -7.10 -8.91
N ASP A 49 13.08 -7.78 -7.84
CA ASP A 49 12.64 -9.12 -7.45
C ASP A 49 11.37 -9.09 -6.62
N LEU A 50 11.02 -7.91 -6.08
CA LEU A 50 9.86 -7.67 -5.24
C LEU A 50 9.30 -6.27 -5.51
N ILE A 51 7.97 -6.17 -5.67
CA ILE A 51 7.24 -4.90 -5.75
C ILE A 51 6.26 -4.77 -4.59
N ILE A 52 6.00 -3.52 -4.17
CA ILE A 52 5.12 -3.21 -3.03
C ILE A 52 3.84 -2.54 -3.55
N THR A 53 2.67 -2.98 -3.07
CA THR A 53 1.37 -2.40 -3.47
C THR A 53 1.28 -0.92 -3.10
N ASN A 54 0.60 -0.11 -3.95
CA ASN A 54 0.37 1.31 -3.70
C ASN A 54 -0.74 1.55 -2.67
N THR A 55 -0.58 0.98 -1.46
CA THR A 55 -1.58 1.08 -0.38
C THR A 55 -1.15 1.94 0.80
N TYR A 56 0.00 2.60 0.72
CA TYR A 56 0.53 3.45 1.81
C TYR A 56 -0.46 4.55 2.24
N SER A 57 -1.12 5.19 1.30
CA SER A 57 -2.06 6.30 1.56
C SER A 57 -3.53 5.94 1.36
N THR A 58 -3.88 4.65 1.25
CA THR A 58 -5.28 4.19 1.18
C THR A 58 -5.90 4.00 2.58
N ILE A 59 -5.46 4.75 3.56
CA ILE A 59 -5.87 4.65 4.97
C ILE A 59 -6.69 5.87 5.39
N PRO A 60 -7.49 5.78 6.47
CA PRO A 60 -8.41 6.85 6.86
C PRO A 60 -7.75 8.22 7.04
N SER A 61 -6.55 8.31 7.62
CA SER A 61 -5.85 9.58 7.84
C SER A 61 -5.51 10.35 6.55
N TYR A 62 -5.34 9.66 5.43
CA TYR A 62 -5.20 10.30 4.11
C TYR A 62 -6.55 10.51 3.45
N LEU A 63 -7.42 9.50 3.42
CA LEU A 63 -8.69 9.54 2.69
C LEU A 63 -9.67 10.56 3.25
N SER A 64 -9.66 10.82 4.57
CA SER A 64 -10.49 11.84 5.24
C SER A 64 -10.22 13.26 4.72
N LYS A 65 -9.03 13.52 4.17
CA LYS A 65 -8.70 14.84 3.59
C LYS A 65 -9.58 15.23 2.40
N GLN A 66 -10.29 14.27 1.82
CA GLN A 66 -11.23 14.47 0.71
C GLN A 66 -12.57 13.74 0.92
N ASN A 67 -12.90 13.37 2.17
CA ASN A 67 -14.12 12.63 2.53
C ASN A 67 -14.28 11.36 1.68
N ALA A 68 -13.22 10.58 1.53
CA ALA A 68 -13.14 9.39 0.69
C ALA A 68 -12.88 8.09 1.47
N GLU A 69 -13.13 8.08 2.80
CA GLU A 69 -12.86 6.94 3.67
C GLU A 69 -13.67 5.70 3.27
N ASP A 70 -14.85 5.89 2.75
CA ASP A 70 -15.73 4.84 2.22
C ASP A 70 -15.13 4.09 1.04
N LYS A 71 -14.20 4.70 0.30
CA LYS A 71 -13.48 4.08 -0.81
C LYS A 71 -12.29 3.23 -0.39
N MET A 72 -11.95 3.20 0.89
CA MET A 72 -10.77 2.49 1.38
C MET A 72 -10.69 1.05 0.86
N PRO A 73 -11.70 0.18 1.02
CA PRO A 73 -11.62 -1.21 0.55
C PRO A 73 -11.42 -1.32 -0.96
N GLU A 74 -12.14 -0.51 -1.73
CA GLU A 74 -12.06 -0.49 -3.20
C GLU A 74 -10.66 -0.10 -3.68
N LEU A 75 -10.06 0.95 -3.09
CA LEU A 75 -8.73 1.42 -3.47
C LEU A 75 -7.64 0.42 -3.10
N ILE A 76 -7.74 -0.25 -1.96
CA ILE A 76 -6.81 -1.31 -1.55
C ILE A 76 -6.89 -2.49 -2.52
N HIS A 77 -8.10 -2.94 -2.82
CA HIS A 77 -8.34 -4.02 -3.79
C HIS A 77 -7.73 -3.68 -5.16
N LEU A 78 -7.98 -2.46 -5.66
CA LEU A 78 -7.45 -2.00 -6.94
C LEU A 78 -5.91 -1.96 -6.93
N ALA A 79 -5.29 -1.45 -5.86
CA ALA A 79 -3.83 -1.40 -5.74
C ALA A 79 -3.20 -2.80 -5.78
N GLY A 80 -3.78 -3.76 -5.06
CA GLY A 80 -3.35 -5.16 -5.07
C GLY A 80 -3.48 -5.79 -6.46
N LYS A 81 -4.64 -5.58 -7.11
CA LYS A 81 -4.91 -6.05 -8.47
C LYS A 81 -3.90 -5.51 -9.48
N LEU A 82 -3.64 -4.21 -9.50
CA LEU A 82 -2.70 -3.59 -10.42
C LEU A 82 -1.27 -4.11 -10.26
N ALA A 83 -0.82 -4.33 -9.02
CA ALA A 83 0.48 -4.91 -8.75
C ALA A 83 0.57 -6.37 -9.27
N ARG A 84 -0.45 -7.18 -9.05
CA ARG A 84 -0.50 -8.56 -9.54
C ARG A 84 -0.54 -8.61 -11.07
N GLU A 85 -1.37 -7.81 -11.71
CA GLU A 85 -1.43 -7.70 -13.17
C GLU A 85 -0.09 -7.27 -13.78
N ALA A 86 0.64 -6.35 -13.15
CA ALA A 86 1.96 -5.96 -13.61
C ALA A 86 2.95 -7.13 -13.59
N VAL A 87 2.91 -7.98 -12.56
CA VAL A 87 3.73 -9.21 -12.51
C VAL A 87 3.34 -10.18 -13.62
N GLU A 88 2.04 -10.41 -13.84
CA GLU A 88 1.53 -11.29 -14.89
C GLU A 88 1.95 -10.81 -16.29
N ASP A 89 1.81 -9.52 -16.56
CA ASP A 89 2.20 -8.93 -17.85
C ASP A 89 3.71 -8.97 -18.09
N SER A 90 4.52 -8.84 -17.03
CA SER A 90 5.97 -8.91 -17.12
C SER A 90 6.50 -10.27 -17.51
N LYS A 91 5.71 -11.33 -17.27
CA LYS A 91 6.10 -12.75 -17.43
C LYS A 91 7.34 -13.15 -16.62
N LYS A 92 7.70 -12.34 -15.60
CA LYS A 92 8.83 -12.60 -14.70
C LYS A 92 8.32 -13.14 -13.37
N LYS A 93 9.19 -13.84 -12.65
CA LYS A 93 8.90 -14.29 -11.28
C LYS A 93 9.27 -13.18 -10.30
N VAL A 94 8.27 -12.43 -9.85
CA VAL A 94 8.42 -11.30 -8.93
C VAL A 94 7.45 -11.49 -7.76
N ILE A 95 7.91 -11.17 -6.55
CA ILE A 95 7.10 -11.22 -5.34
C ILE A 95 6.24 -9.94 -5.26
N VAL A 96 4.96 -10.08 -4.99
CA VAL A 96 4.09 -8.95 -4.66
C VAL A 96 3.95 -8.86 -3.14
N ALA A 97 4.38 -7.74 -2.57
CA ALA A 97 4.25 -7.46 -1.15
C ALA A 97 3.10 -6.48 -0.88
N GLY A 98 2.21 -6.83 0.03
CA GLY A 98 1.18 -5.93 0.52
C GLY A 98 1.76 -4.93 1.52
N SER A 99 1.65 -3.64 1.23
CA SER A 99 2.10 -2.58 2.14
C SER A 99 1.12 -2.42 3.31
N LEU A 100 1.65 -2.51 4.53
CA LEU A 100 0.96 -2.19 5.78
C LEU A 100 1.65 -0.98 6.40
N PRO A 101 1.15 0.24 6.13
CA PRO A 101 1.78 1.49 6.56
C PRO A 101 1.44 1.85 8.01
N PRO A 102 2.13 2.85 8.62
CA PRO A 102 1.61 3.52 9.81
C PRO A 102 0.27 4.18 9.50
N LEU A 103 -0.67 4.15 10.46
CA LEU A 103 -2.04 4.60 10.24
C LEU A 103 -2.24 6.11 10.39
N GLU A 104 -1.21 6.81 10.85
CA GLU A 104 -1.14 8.26 10.93
C GLU A 104 0.09 8.78 10.19
N GLU A 105 0.78 9.77 10.71
CA GLU A 105 1.97 10.32 10.09
C GLU A 105 3.20 9.44 10.31
N SER A 106 4.02 9.29 9.26
CA SER A 106 5.32 8.63 9.35
C SER A 106 6.23 9.32 10.36
N TYR A 107 7.03 8.51 11.08
CA TYR A 107 8.00 9.01 12.07
C TYR A 107 7.38 9.74 13.28
N ARG A 108 6.08 9.53 13.55
CA ARG A 108 5.34 10.14 14.65
C ARG A 108 4.81 9.06 15.63
N PRO A 109 5.69 8.48 16.47
CA PRO A 109 5.28 7.45 17.42
C PRO A 109 4.27 7.95 18.47
N ASP A 110 4.17 9.26 18.64
CA ASP A 110 3.21 9.93 19.51
C ASP A 110 1.77 9.92 18.94
N LEU A 111 1.61 9.74 17.63
CA LEU A 111 0.30 9.69 16.95
C LEU A 111 -0.26 8.27 16.80
N VAL A 112 0.47 7.24 17.23
CA VAL A 112 0.00 5.86 17.11
C VAL A 112 -1.32 5.67 17.83
N ILE A 113 -2.39 5.45 17.06
CA ILE A 113 -3.75 5.26 17.54
C ILE A 113 -3.88 4.01 18.41
N ASN A 114 -4.98 3.90 19.12
CA ASN A 114 -5.17 2.76 20.00
C ASN A 114 -5.54 1.48 19.21
N LYS A 115 -5.36 0.32 19.88
CA LYS A 115 -5.58 -0.99 19.27
C LYS A 115 -7.00 -1.18 18.71
N LYS A 116 -8.02 -0.67 19.40
CA LYS A 116 -9.43 -0.86 19.00
C LYS A 116 -9.75 -0.17 17.67
N GLU A 117 -9.03 0.91 17.38
CA GLU A 117 -9.14 1.65 16.12
C GLU A 117 -8.21 1.09 15.05
N ALA A 118 -6.96 0.76 15.43
CA ALA A 118 -5.94 0.31 14.49
C ALA A 118 -6.23 -1.06 13.87
N VAL A 119 -6.60 -2.05 14.69
CA VAL A 119 -6.74 -3.44 14.23
C VAL A 119 -7.77 -3.59 13.12
N PRO A 120 -8.99 -3.03 13.18
CA PRO A 120 -9.95 -3.12 12.08
C PRO A 120 -9.46 -2.51 10.76
N ILE A 121 -8.64 -1.46 10.81
CA ILE A 121 -8.06 -0.85 9.60
C ILE A 121 -7.05 -1.81 8.97
N TYR A 122 -6.15 -2.40 9.77
CA TYR A 122 -5.21 -3.41 9.27
C TYR A 122 -5.90 -4.68 8.78
N GLU A 123 -6.98 -5.13 9.45
CA GLU A 123 -7.79 -6.26 8.97
C GLU A 123 -8.37 -5.99 7.58
N THR A 124 -8.84 -4.77 7.33
CA THR A 124 -9.33 -4.37 6.01
C THR A 124 -8.22 -4.40 4.96
N LEU A 125 -7.04 -3.81 5.27
CA LEU A 125 -5.86 -3.85 4.39
C LEU A 125 -5.48 -5.29 4.04
N ILE A 126 -5.34 -6.14 5.04
CA ILE A 126 -4.92 -7.54 4.87
C ILE A 126 -5.95 -8.32 4.05
N LYS A 127 -7.23 -8.19 4.40
CA LYS A 127 -8.33 -8.89 3.71
C LYS A 127 -8.38 -8.57 2.22
N GLU A 128 -8.37 -7.28 1.88
CA GLU A 128 -8.48 -6.85 0.49
C GLU A 128 -7.21 -7.14 -0.33
N LEU A 129 -6.04 -7.18 0.30
CA LEU A 129 -4.78 -7.49 -0.37
C LEU A 129 -4.51 -8.99 -0.51
N THR A 130 -5.01 -9.84 0.41
CA THR A 130 -4.71 -11.29 0.45
C THR A 130 -4.84 -12.00 -0.90
N PRO A 131 -5.82 -11.71 -1.77
CA PRO A 131 -5.94 -12.36 -3.07
C PRO A 131 -4.80 -12.05 -4.06
N TYR A 132 -4.03 -11.00 -3.81
CA TYR A 132 -3.09 -10.43 -4.78
C TYR A 132 -1.62 -10.52 -4.36
N VAL A 133 -1.34 -10.72 -3.06
CA VAL A 133 0.00 -10.62 -2.51
C VAL A 133 0.57 -11.97 -2.12
N ASP A 134 1.89 -12.08 -2.12
CA ASP A 134 2.62 -13.27 -1.70
C ASP A 134 3.08 -13.13 -0.24
N ILE A 135 3.34 -11.90 0.22
CA ILE A 135 3.75 -11.55 1.59
C ILE A 135 3.18 -10.18 1.98
N PHE A 136 3.23 -9.85 3.27
CA PHE A 136 2.98 -8.51 3.77
C PHE A 136 4.27 -7.86 4.26
N ILE A 137 4.40 -6.54 4.07
CA ILE A 137 5.51 -5.75 4.60
C ILE A 137 4.95 -4.65 5.49
N CYS A 138 5.38 -4.64 6.76
CA CYS A 138 5.18 -3.51 7.65
C CYS A 138 6.28 -2.49 7.36
N GLU A 139 5.92 -1.39 6.73
CA GLU A 139 6.90 -0.38 6.35
C GLU A 139 6.79 0.87 7.22
N THR A 140 7.90 1.60 7.39
CA THR A 140 7.95 2.91 8.04
C THR A 140 7.36 2.95 9.47
N MET A 141 7.31 1.80 10.14
CA MET A 141 6.79 1.69 11.50
C MET A 141 7.64 2.48 12.49
N SER A 142 7.01 3.39 13.22
CA SER A 142 7.69 4.29 14.16
C SER A 142 7.67 3.79 15.60
N SER A 143 6.91 2.74 15.92
CA SER A 143 6.80 2.20 17.27
C SER A 143 6.56 0.69 17.30
N ILE A 144 7.01 0.05 18.37
CA ILE A 144 6.71 -1.38 18.64
C ILE A 144 5.20 -1.58 18.83
N LYS A 145 4.51 -0.62 19.43
CA LYS A 145 3.07 -0.66 19.65
C LYS A 145 2.31 -0.78 18.32
N GLU A 146 2.68 -0.01 17.34
CA GLU A 146 2.06 -0.02 16.00
C GLU A 146 2.29 -1.38 15.31
N MET A 147 3.53 -1.88 15.34
CA MET A 147 3.86 -3.21 14.83
C MET A 147 3.02 -4.31 15.51
N GLN A 148 2.80 -4.23 16.82
CA GLN A 148 1.96 -5.19 17.56
C GLN A 148 0.50 -5.18 17.07
N HIS A 149 -0.04 -4.02 16.67
CA HIS A 149 -1.39 -3.93 16.09
C HIS A 149 -1.47 -4.68 14.75
N VAL A 150 -0.45 -4.54 13.90
CA VAL A 150 -0.36 -5.27 12.62
C VAL A 150 -0.28 -6.78 12.84
N ILE A 151 0.63 -7.23 13.71
CA ILE A 151 0.80 -8.66 14.02
C ILE A 151 -0.51 -9.26 14.53
N GLN A 152 -1.26 -8.53 15.35
CA GLN A 152 -2.54 -9.00 15.81
C GLN A 152 -3.57 -9.12 14.68
N ALA A 153 -3.68 -8.13 13.80
CA ALA A 153 -4.58 -8.19 12.65
C ALA A 153 -4.24 -9.39 11.75
N LEU A 154 -2.95 -9.62 11.48
CA LEU A 154 -2.48 -10.78 10.70
C LEU A 154 -2.85 -12.11 11.38
N SER A 155 -2.73 -12.21 12.70
CA SER A 155 -3.05 -13.43 13.46
C SER A 155 -4.55 -13.76 13.43
N LEU A 156 -5.44 -12.77 13.37
CA LEU A 156 -6.89 -12.96 13.33
C LEU A 156 -7.39 -13.45 11.98
N ILE A 157 -6.67 -13.20 10.89
CA ILE A 157 -7.06 -13.59 9.54
C ILE A 157 -6.53 -14.98 9.16
N HIS A 158 -5.47 -15.45 9.81
CA HIS A 158 -4.81 -16.72 9.53
C HIS A 158 -5.17 -17.86 10.50
N ILE A 159 -6.20 -17.71 11.32
CA ILE A 159 -6.72 -18.78 12.20
C ILE A 159 -7.98 -19.40 11.48
#